data_ceebe097e1b36ebe3ce64960b6009fc1
#
_entry.id   ceebe097e1b36ebe3ce64960b6009fc1
#
_cell.length_a   1.000
_cell.length_b   1.000
_cell.length_c   1.000
_cell.angle_alpha   90.00
_cell.angle_beta   90.00
_cell.angle_gamma   90.00
#
_symmetry.space_group_name_H-M   'P 1'
#
loop_
_entity.id
_entity.type
_entity.pdbx_description
1 polymer ?
#
loop_
_entity_poly.entity_id
_entity_poly.type
_entity_poly.pdbx_seq_one_letter_code
_entity_poly.pdbx_strand_id
1 'polypeptide(L)'
;AILVGDLNVAPLEHDVWSHKQLLDVVSHTPVETEALEVLRGEAGWIDAARHLTPEPEKIYTWWSYRSPDWSAANKGRRLDHAWVSPDLAGTVRKVEVLREARAWERPSDHAPVTLTLEL
;
A
#
# COMPACT_ATOMS: atom_id res chain seq x y z
N ALA A 1 7.15 9.37 15.33
CA ALA A 1 5.73 9.05 15.15
C ALA A 1 5.54 8.01 14.04
N ILE A 2 4.53 7.19 14.19
CA ILE A 2 4.18 6.13 13.24
C ILE A 2 2.68 6.24 12.95
N LEU A 3 2.33 6.21 11.67
CA LEU A 3 0.94 6.15 11.23
C LEU A 3 0.75 4.91 10.38
N VAL A 4 -0.19 4.04 10.79
CA VAL A 4 -0.49 2.80 10.08
C VAL A 4 -1.99 2.66 9.88
N GLY A 5 -2.39 2.00 8.81
CA GLY A 5 -3.78 1.65 8.59
C GLY A 5 -4.19 1.61 7.13
N ASP A 6 -5.47 1.31 6.96
CA ASP A 6 -6.13 1.31 5.66
C ASP A 6 -6.57 2.73 5.32
N LEU A 7 -5.90 3.36 4.38
CA LEU A 7 -6.24 4.71 3.90
C LEU A 7 -7.13 4.68 2.66
N ASN A 8 -7.41 3.50 2.12
CA ASN A 8 -8.25 3.29 0.94
C ASN A 8 -7.81 4.05 -0.31
N VAL A 9 -6.54 4.42 -0.40
CA VAL A 9 -5.96 5.10 -1.56
C VAL A 9 -4.64 4.44 -1.93
N ALA A 10 -4.49 4.12 -3.21
CA ALA A 10 -3.25 3.66 -3.81
C ALA A 10 -2.61 4.86 -4.53
N PRO A 11 -1.65 5.56 -3.92
CA PRO A 11 -1.24 6.89 -4.40
C PRO A 11 -0.33 6.89 -5.62
N LEU A 12 0.44 5.81 -5.85
CA LEU A 12 1.46 5.80 -6.88
C LEU A 12 1.08 4.89 -8.05
N GLU A 13 1.69 5.12 -9.21
CA GLU A 13 1.43 4.34 -10.42
C GLU A 13 1.61 2.84 -10.18
N HIS A 14 2.65 2.45 -9.44
CA HIS A 14 2.98 1.05 -9.19
C HIS A 14 2.34 0.47 -7.93
N ASP A 15 1.37 1.20 -7.35
CA ASP A 15 0.55 0.71 -6.25
C ASP A 15 -0.70 -0.03 -6.71
N VAL A 16 -0.90 -0.10 -8.03
CA VAL A 16 -2.04 -0.78 -8.66
C VAL A 16 -1.57 -1.64 -9.83
N TRP A 17 -2.38 -2.65 -10.17
CA TRP A 17 -2.06 -3.56 -11.26
C TRP A 17 -2.08 -2.88 -12.64
N SER A 18 -2.86 -1.82 -12.82
CA SER A 18 -2.89 -1.00 -14.05
C SER A 18 -3.29 0.43 -13.73
N HIS A 19 -2.33 1.32 -13.70
CA HIS A 19 -2.55 2.75 -13.49
C HIS A 19 -3.53 3.31 -14.53
N LYS A 20 -3.34 2.97 -15.80
CA LYS A 20 -4.17 3.44 -16.91
C LYS A 20 -5.63 3.03 -16.74
N GLN A 21 -5.89 1.77 -16.39
CA GLN A 21 -7.26 1.26 -16.26
C GLN A 21 -7.96 1.75 -15.00
N LEU A 22 -7.21 2.14 -13.96
CA LEU A 22 -7.76 2.52 -12.67
C LEU A 22 -7.84 4.03 -12.45
N LEU A 23 -7.49 4.86 -13.43
CA LEU A 23 -7.54 6.32 -13.29
C LEU A 23 -8.93 6.87 -12.92
N ASP A 24 -10.00 6.20 -13.32
CA ASP A 24 -11.37 6.61 -13.01
C ASP A 24 -12.01 5.75 -11.91
N VAL A 25 -11.21 4.90 -11.26
CA VAL A 25 -11.70 3.96 -10.25
C VAL A 25 -11.41 4.50 -8.86
N VAL A 26 -12.38 4.41 -7.96
CA VAL A 26 -12.24 4.79 -6.56
C VAL A 26 -10.97 4.17 -5.96
N SER A 27 -10.28 4.89 -5.13
CA SER A 27 -8.99 4.61 -4.52
C SER A 27 -7.76 4.98 -5.37
N HIS A 28 -7.94 5.25 -6.65
CA HIS A 28 -6.82 5.62 -7.54
C HIS A 28 -7.14 6.79 -8.48
N THR A 29 -8.23 7.53 -8.23
CA THR A 29 -8.51 8.73 -9.01
C THR A 29 -7.48 9.82 -8.73
N PRO A 30 -7.18 10.72 -9.68
CA PRO A 30 -6.21 11.80 -9.45
C PRO A 30 -6.52 12.66 -8.22
N VAL A 31 -7.78 12.93 -7.94
CA VAL A 31 -8.18 13.71 -6.75
C VAL A 31 -7.72 13.03 -5.47
N GLU A 32 -7.93 11.71 -5.38
CA GLU A 32 -7.55 10.91 -4.21
C GLU A 32 -6.04 10.78 -4.07
N THR A 33 -5.36 10.41 -5.14
CA THR A 33 -3.92 10.17 -5.12
C THR A 33 -3.13 11.45 -4.84
N GLU A 34 -3.52 12.56 -5.46
CA GLU A 34 -2.88 13.86 -5.22
C GLU A 34 -3.12 14.34 -3.78
N ALA A 35 -4.35 14.21 -3.26
CA ALA A 35 -4.67 14.62 -1.90
C ALA A 35 -3.84 13.86 -0.86
N LEU A 36 -3.68 12.54 -1.04
CA LEU A 36 -2.88 11.74 -0.11
C LEU A 36 -1.41 12.13 -0.17
N GLU A 37 -0.84 12.32 -1.36
CA GLU A 37 0.56 12.71 -1.52
C GLU A 37 0.84 14.11 -0.95
N VAL A 38 -0.09 15.05 -1.11
CA VAL A 38 0.02 16.38 -0.49
C VAL A 38 0.01 16.26 1.03
N LEU A 39 -0.91 15.49 1.59
CA LEU A 39 -1.01 15.27 3.04
C LEU A 39 0.30 14.66 3.59
N ARG A 40 0.80 13.64 2.92
CA ARG A 40 2.06 12.98 3.32
C ARG A 40 3.23 13.97 3.27
N GLY A 41 3.36 14.69 2.17
CA GLY A 41 4.48 15.62 1.93
C GLY A 41 4.49 16.81 2.87
N GLU A 42 3.33 17.41 3.15
CA GLU A 42 3.22 18.57 4.04
C GLU A 42 3.66 18.26 5.48
N ALA A 43 3.32 17.08 5.96
CA ALA A 43 3.71 16.65 7.31
C ALA A 43 5.10 16.00 7.35
N GLY A 44 5.74 15.79 6.21
CA GLY A 44 7.06 15.16 6.11
C GLY A 44 7.05 13.66 6.37
N TRP A 45 5.90 12.99 6.27
CA TRP A 45 5.82 11.56 6.46
C TRP A 45 6.63 10.78 5.42
N ILE A 46 7.35 9.78 5.88
CA ILE A 46 8.08 8.83 5.04
C ILE A 46 7.21 7.59 4.84
N ASP A 47 6.91 7.25 3.59
CA ASP A 47 6.24 6.01 3.22
C ASP A 47 7.24 4.86 3.40
N ALA A 48 7.10 4.09 4.47
CA ALA A 48 8.09 3.07 4.84
C ALA A 48 8.23 1.98 3.77
N ALA A 49 7.13 1.54 3.19
CA ALA A 49 7.18 0.51 2.13
C ALA A 49 7.98 1.01 0.92
N ARG A 50 7.71 2.23 0.46
CA ARG A 50 8.41 2.80 -0.69
C ARG A 50 9.84 3.22 -0.38
N HIS A 51 10.12 3.52 0.88
CA HIS A 51 11.50 3.78 1.33
C HIS A 51 12.41 2.57 1.10
N LEU A 52 11.88 1.36 1.35
CA LEU A 52 12.63 0.10 1.16
C LEU A 52 12.45 -0.51 -0.22
N THR A 53 11.31 -0.32 -0.84
CA THR A 53 10.94 -0.93 -2.12
C THR A 53 10.45 0.16 -3.08
N PRO A 54 11.37 0.92 -3.70
CA PRO A 54 11.01 2.01 -4.60
C PRO A 54 10.28 1.53 -5.85
N GLU A 55 9.54 2.44 -6.48
CA GLU A 55 9.02 2.18 -7.82
C GLU A 55 10.18 1.87 -8.79
N PRO A 56 9.98 1.03 -9.82
CA PRO A 56 8.68 0.56 -10.33
C PRO A 56 8.20 -0.78 -9.75
N GLU A 57 8.75 -1.24 -8.65
CA GLU A 57 8.32 -2.49 -8.06
C GLU A 57 6.89 -2.36 -7.52
N LYS A 58 6.03 -3.31 -7.87
CA LYS A 58 4.63 -3.29 -7.45
C LYS A 58 4.47 -3.88 -6.06
N ILE A 59 3.62 -3.22 -5.24
CA ILE A 59 3.28 -3.66 -3.90
C ILE A 59 1.76 -3.65 -3.78
N TYR A 60 1.18 -4.77 -3.36
CA TYR A 60 -0.26 -4.88 -3.16
C TYR A 60 -0.57 -5.36 -1.75
N THR A 61 -1.66 -4.83 -1.17
CA THR A 61 -2.16 -5.22 0.15
C THR A 61 -3.61 -5.66 0.10
N TRP A 62 -4.26 -5.52 -1.05
CA TRP A 62 -5.68 -5.78 -1.22
C TRP A 62 -5.96 -6.41 -2.58
N TRP A 63 -6.87 -7.39 -2.61
CA TRP A 63 -7.35 -8.05 -3.82
C TRP A 63 -8.85 -8.28 -3.69
N SER A 64 -9.63 -7.80 -4.66
CA SER A 64 -11.08 -7.89 -4.62
C SER A 64 -11.59 -9.32 -4.46
N TYR A 65 -12.63 -9.50 -3.64
CA TYR A 65 -13.38 -10.75 -3.57
C TYR A 65 -14.05 -11.13 -4.90
N ARG A 66 -14.29 -10.15 -5.76
CA ARG A 66 -14.95 -10.35 -7.06
C ARG A 66 -14.04 -11.01 -8.08
N SER A 67 -12.74 -11.06 -7.82
CA SER A 67 -11.80 -11.75 -8.69
C SER A 67 -11.85 -13.25 -8.38
N PRO A 68 -12.33 -14.09 -9.31
CA PRO A 68 -12.51 -15.53 -9.05
C PRO A 68 -11.17 -16.25 -8.84
N ASP A 69 -10.09 -15.74 -9.41
CA ASP A 69 -8.75 -16.25 -9.23
C ASP A 69 -7.80 -15.10 -8.88
N TRP A 70 -7.97 -14.60 -7.66
CA TRP A 70 -7.25 -13.41 -7.20
C TRP A 70 -5.73 -13.60 -7.28
N SER A 71 -5.23 -14.79 -6.96
CA SER A 71 -3.80 -15.07 -6.91
C SER A 71 -3.16 -15.09 -8.30
N ALA A 72 -3.76 -15.79 -9.26
CA ALA A 72 -3.26 -15.86 -10.62
C ALA A 72 -3.44 -14.54 -11.38
N ALA A 73 -4.61 -13.92 -11.25
CA ALA A 73 -4.90 -12.64 -11.88
C ALA A 73 -4.04 -11.51 -11.28
N ASN A 74 -3.81 -11.57 -9.97
CA ASN A 74 -2.98 -10.65 -9.20
C ASN A 74 -3.30 -9.17 -9.47
N LYS A 75 -4.57 -8.85 -9.57
CA LYS A 75 -5.06 -7.48 -9.78
C LYS A 75 -5.19 -6.75 -8.44
N GLY A 76 -4.08 -6.53 -7.79
CA GLY A 76 -4.03 -5.94 -6.46
C GLY A 76 -3.93 -4.43 -6.45
N ARG A 77 -4.09 -3.86 -5.25
CA ARG A 77 -3.89 -2.45 -4.94
C ARG A 77 -3.20 -2.32 -3.59
N ARG A 78 -2.39 -1.29 -3.42
CA ARG A 78 -1.79 -0.97 -2.11
C ARG A 78 -2.66 0.07 -1.40
N LEU A 79 -3.52 -0.40 -0.50
CA LEU A 79 -4.47 0.44 0.24
C LEU A 79 -4.08 0.63 1.71
N ASP A 80 -3.23 -0.24 2.22
CA ASP A 80 -2.79 -0.24 3.61
C ASP A 80 -1.37 0.30 3.68
N HIS A 81 -1.15 1.29 4.54
CA HIS A 81 0.06 2.07 4.57
C HIS A 81 0.73 2.04 5.93
N ALA A 82 2.05 2.24 5.93
CA ALA A 82 2.86 2.45 7.12
C ALA A 82 3.77 3.63 6.86
N TRP A 83 3.52 4.73 7.56
CA TRP A 83 4.32 5.95 7.45
C TRP A 83 5.07 6.19 8.76
N VAL A 84 6.27 6.70 8.65
CA VAL A 84 7.08 7.07 9.81
C VAL A 84 7.49 8.53 9.70
N SER A 85 7.70 9.17 10.85
CA SER A 85 8.28 10.51 10.89
C SER A 85 9.73 10.47 10.39
N PRO A 86 10.28 11.60 9.89
CA PRO A 86 11.64 11.62 9.32
C PRO A 86 12.72 11.12 10.27
N ASP A 87 12.59 11.36 11.57
CA ASP A 87 13.53 10.89 12.59
C ASP A 87 13.61 9.36 12.69
N LEU A 88 12.58 8.65 12.26
CA LEU A 88 12.55 7.19 12.29
C LEU A 88 12.93 6.54 10.95
N ALA A 89 13.15 7.32 9.90
CA ALA A 89 13.43 6.75 8.57
C ALA A 89 14.61 5.79 8.59
N GLY A 90 15.66 6.11 9.31
CA GLY A 90 16.86 5.27 9.45
C GLY A 90 16.65 4.00 10.27
N THR A 91 15.53 3.87 10.98
CA THR A 91 15.24 2.69 11.81
C THR A 91 14.40 1.65 11.07
N VAL A 92 13.85 1.99 9.90
CA VAL A 92 13.00 1.09 9.12
C VAL A 92 13.86 -0.04 8.57
N ARG A 93 13.53 -1.28 8.95
CA ARG A 93 14.29 -2.47 8.53
C ARG A 93 13.53 -3.32 7.54
N LYS A 94 12.20 -3.41 7.69
CA LYS A 94 11.42 -4.35 6.91
C LYS A 94 9.97 -3.89 6.84
N VAL A 95 9.37 -4.02 5.67
CA VAL A 95 7.92 -3.91 5.47
C VAL A 95 7.50 -5.13 4.68
N GLU A 96 6.62 -5.94 5.26
CA GLU A 96 6.17 -7.19 4.65
C GLU A 96 4.66 -7.20 4.50
N VAL A 97 4.20 -7.73 3.38
CA VAL A 97 2.79 -8.04 3.15
C VAL A 97 2.63 -9.55 3.25
N LEU A 98 1.81 -10.01 4.18
CA LEU A 98 1.49 -11.44 4.34
C LEU A 98 0.44 -11.82 3.31
N ARG A 99 0.85 -11.93 2.05
CA ARG A 99 -0.02 -12.17 0.90
C ARG A 99 -0.84 -13.45 1.04
N GLU A 100 -0.25 -14.52 1.58
CA GLU A 100 -0.91 -15.81 1.75
C GLU A 100 -2.13 -15.75 2.68
N ALA A 101 -2.24 -14.76 3.55
CA ALA A 101 -3.42 -14.59 4.39
C ALA A 101 -4.70 -14.39 3.56
N ARG A 102 -4.57 -13.88 2.35
CA ARG A 102 -5.69 -13.71 1.42
C ARG A 102 -6.29 -15.05 1.00
N ALA A 103 -5.53 -16.15 1.09
CA ALA A 103 -5.96 -17.50 0.77
C ALA A 103 -6.46 -18.31 1.98
N TRP A 104 -6.46 -17.73 3.19
CA TRP A 104 -6.95 -18.41 4.39
C TRP A 104 -8.45 -18.66 4.31
N GLU A 105 -8.95 -19.57 5.15
CA GLU A 105 -10.40 -19.78 5.29
C GLU A 105 -11.06 -18.50 5.79
N ARG A 106 -12.13 -18.06 5.12
CA ARG A 106 -12.84 -16.81 5.38
C ARG A 106 -11.88 -15.59 5.45
N PRO A 107 -11.08 -15.37 4.41
CA PRO A 107 -10.07 -14.32 4.46
C PRO A 107 -10.67 -12.93 4.40
N SER A 108 -9.93 -11.94 4.89
CA SER A 108 -10.15 -10.54 4.52
C SER A 108 -9.75 -10.34 3.05
N ASP A 109 -10.27 -9.32 2.40
CA ASP A 109 -9.77 -8.87 1.09
C ASP A 109 -8.46 -8.07 1.23
N HIS A 110 -8.09 -7.68 2.45
CA HIS A 110 -6.78 -7.11 2.79
C HIS A 110 -5.84 -8.19 3.33
N ALA A 111 -4.55 -8.05 3.02
CA ALA A 111 -3.50 -8.84 3.65
C ALA A 111 -2.83 -8.01 4.77
N PRO A 112 -2.40 -8.64 5.86
CA PRO A 112 -1.66 -7.94 6.91
C PRO A 112 -0.37 -7.33 6.40
N VAL A 113 -0.06 -6.12 6.88
CA VAL A 113 1.20 -5.44 6.61
C VAL A 113 1.97 -5.33 7.92
N THR A 114 3.23 -5.76 7.92
CA THR A 114 4.11 -5.72 9.08
C THR A 114 5.23 -4.73 8.84
N LEU A 115 5.38 -3.77 9.75
CA LEU A 115 6.49 -2.82 9.77
C LEU A 115 7.44 -3.19 10.90
N THR A 116 8.71 -3.37 10.57
CA THR A 116 9.77 -3.67 11.54
C THR A 116 10.71 -2.48 11.64
N LEU A 117 10.88 -2.00 12.86
CA LEU A 117 11.81 -0.91 13.20
C LEU A 117 12.87 -1.44 14.16
N GLU A 118 14.09 -0.93 14.00
CA GLU A 118 15.19 -1.19 14.93
C GLU A 118 15.54 0.13 15.63
N LEU A 119 14.99 0.32 16.81
CA LEU A 119 15.11 1.57 17.60
C LEU A 119 16.39 1.63 18.43
#